data_896a74ae76bce63da92c3cd29616d9f2
#
_entry.id   896a74ae76bce63da92c3cd29616d9f2
#
_cell.length_a   1.000
_cell.length_b   1.000
_cell.length_c   1.000
_cell.angle_alpha   90.00
_cell.angle_beta   90.00
_cell.angle_gamma   90.00
#
_symmetry.space_group_name_H-M   'P 1'
#
loop_
_entity.id
_entity.type
_entity.pdbx_description
1 polymer ?
#
loop_
_entity_poly.entity_id
_entity_poly.type
_entity_poly.pdbx_seq_one_letter_code
_entity_poly.pdbx_strand_id
1 'polypeptide(L)'
;MAGREAPQRSTARSAGAPMGAARRPDLLTFGVAMIGFGFMGKTHAYGYLNLPLFYDPVPCAARFVGVATSRRETAEAAQRALGFEVATTDWRELIARDDIDIIHVCTPNKLHAEQVLAALAAGKHVYCDKPLCTSRQEADAIAAALTGAKSTHQMVFHNRFFPATLHAKQLVEEGAIGEVLALRGAYLHSGSADPNAPLKWKLSAALGGGGVLLDLGSHVLDLAQHLVGPLRVEACATHIAFPDRPSVDDPSKRVPVEAEDAVVVTVRTENGALGHIEASKIATGAMDELSIEVNGTRGALRFNLMQPDYLWYYDQTESAVGRRGWRGLPTMQAYRPPAAFPPPKVGIGWLRAHAACLHNFLTAVAEGRPADPGLEVGVQVQHLMADAYEKAARG
;
A
#
# COMPACT_ATOMS: atom_id res chain seq x y z
N MET A 1 -58.22 -10.18 -47.92
CA MET A 1 -57.86 -10.31 -46.47
C MET A 1 -56.64 -11.17 -46.39
N ALA A 2 -55.51 -10.57 -46.22
CA ALA A 2 -54.24 -11.28 -46.12
C ALA A 2 -53.54 -10.82 -44.80
N GLY A 3 -53.50 -11.75 -43.85
CA GLY A 3 -52.78 -11.54 -42.57
C GLY A 3 -51.27 -11.52 -42.82
N ARG A 4 -50.61 -10.48 -42.38
CA ARG A 4 -49.15 -10.41 -42.34
C ARG A 4 -48.68 -10.88 -40.98
N GLU A 5 -48.00 -12.03 -40.96
CA GLU A 5 -47.20 -12.48 -39.81
C GLU A 5 -45.98 -11.60 -39.64
N ALA A 6 -45.73 -11.18 -38.40
CA ALA A 6 -44.53 -10.43 -38.00
C ALA A 6 -43.35 -11.41 -37.79
N PRO A 7 -42.11 -11.06 -38.15
CA PRO A 7 -40.97 -11.96 -37.95
C PRO A 7 -40.56 -11.99 -36.47
N GLN A 8 -40.44 -13.20 -35.91
CA GLN A 8 -39.85 -13.49 -34.62
C GLN A 8 -38.37 -13.13 -34.63
N ARG A 9 -37.97 -12.17 -33.83
CA ARG A 9 -36.54 -11.87 -33.56
C ARG A 9 -35.98 -12.92 -32.60
N SER A 10 -35.09 -13.75 -33.11
CA SER A 10 -34.22 -14.62 -32.35
C SER A 10 -33.29 -13.77 -31.49
N THR A 11 -33.43 -13.85 -30.16
CA THR A 11 -32.53 -13.24 -29.19
C THR A 11 -31.45 -14.25 -28.75
N ALA A 12 -30.56 -14.62 -29.65
CA ALA A 12 -29.30 -15.20 -29.25
C ALA A 12 -28.33 -14.02 -28.90
N ARG A 13 -28.33 -13.61 -27.66
CA ARG A 13 -27.27 -12.74 -27.14
C ARG A 13 -26.00 -13.59 -27.04
N SER A 14 -25.11 -13.45 -28.01
CA SER A 14 -23.72 -13.85 -27.85
C SER A 14 -23.16 -13.13 -26.64
N ALA A 15 -22.66 -13.87 -25.64
CA ALA A 15 -21.90 -13.31 -24.55
C ALA A 15 -20.72 -12.51 -25.14
N GLY A 16 -20.82 -11.19 -25.06
CA GLY A 16 -19.77 -10.28 -25.51
C GLY A 16 -18.49 -10.61 -24.72
N ALA A 17 -17.44 -10.86 -25.45
CA ALA A 17 -16.11 -10.91 -24.86
C ALA A 17 -15.87 -9.58 -24.09
N PRO A 18 -15.21 -9.62 -22.91
CA PRO A 18 -14.90 -8.38 -22.18
C PRO A 18 -14.13 -7.45 -23.10
N MET A 19 -14.47 -6.15 -23.07
CA MET A 19 -13.72 -5.12 -23.78
C MET A 19 -12.29 -5.11 -23.21
N GLY A 20 -11.41 -5.91 -23.82
CA GLY A 20 -10.02 -6.03 -23.50
C GLY A 20 -9.21 -5.40 -24.62
N ALA A 21 -8.18 -4.65 -24.24
CA ALA A 21 -7.20 -4.05 -25.11
C ALA A 21 -6.81 -5.02 -26.26
N ALA A 22 -6.72 -4.51 -27.47
CA ALA A 22 -6.21 -5.24 -28.63
C ALA A 22 -4.93 -5.96 -28.19
N ARG A 23 -4.87 -7.30 -28.32
CA ARG A 23 -3.69 -8.10 -28.00
C ARG A 23 -2.52 -7.54 -28.84
N ARG A 24 -1.56 -6.91 -28.15
CA ARG A 24 -0.25 -6.65 -28.74
C ARG A 24 0.50 -7.99 -28.72
N PRO A 25 0.77 -8.65 -29.85
CA PRO A 25 1.27 -10.03 -29.89
C PRO A 25 2.63 -10.22 -29.23
N ASP A 26 3.38 -9.13 -28.98
CA ASP A 26 4.74 -9.16 -28.45
C ASP A 26 4.82 -8.87 -26.94
N LEU A 27 3.68 -8.70 -26.25
CA LEU A 27 3.66 -8.36 -24.82
C LEU A 27 3.66 -9.63 -23.96
N LEU A 28 4.61 -9.75 -23.01
CA LEU A 28 4.60 -10.79 -22.01
C LEU A 28 3.26 -10.75 -21.25
N THR A 29 2.64 -11.91 -21.09
CA THR A 29 1.35 -12.04 -20.38
C THR A 29 1.53 -12.88 -19.15
N PHE A 30 1.20 -12.33 -17.98
CA PHE A 30 1.29 -13.01 -16.69
C PHE A 30 -0.11 -13.40 -16.17
N GLY A 31 -0.22 -14.62 -15.64
CA GLY A 31 -1.38 -15.09 -14.88
C GLY A 31 -1.36 -14.48 -13.46
N VAL A 32 -2.45 -13.85 -13.08
CA VAL A 32 -2.57 -13.14 -11.80
C VAL A 32 -3.60 -13.80 -10.90
N ALA A 33 -3.24 -14.01 -9.63
CA ALA A 33 -4.21 -14.41 -8.61
C ALA A 33 -4.23 -13.40 -7.46
N MET A 34 -5.43 -13.23 -6.88
CA MET A 34 -5.66 -12.36 -5.72
C MET A 34 -6.13 -13.19 -4.52
N ILE A 35 -5.34 -13.19 -3.46
CA ILE A 35 -5.68 -13.78 -2.17
C ILE A 35 -6.20 -12.67 -1.27
N GLY A 36 -7.52 -12.68 -1.03
CA GLY A 36 -8.27 -11.56 -0.44
C GLY A 36 -8.80 -10.59 -1.51
N PHE A 37 -10.12 -10.33 -1.47
CA PHE A 37 -10.77 -9.42 -2.42
C PHE A 37 -11.66 -8.39 -1.69
N GLY A 38 -11.15 -7.87 -0.56
CA GLY A 38 -11.72 -6.75 0.17
C GLY A 38 -11.39 -5.41 -0.48
N PHE A 39 -11.25 -4.37 0.33
CA PHE A 39 -10.92 -3.02 -0.14
C PHE A 39 -9.61 -3.01 -0.95
N MET A 40 -8.53 -3.60 -0.41
CA MET A 40 -7.23 -3.59 -1.10
C MET A 40 -7.19 -4.49 -2.34
N GLY A 41 -7.81 -5.67 -2.32
CA GLY A 41 -7.90 -6.50 -3.52
C GLY A 41 -8.62 -5.80 -4.68
N LYS A 42 -9.67 -5.02 -4.38
CA LYS A 42 -10.34 -4.16 -5.37
C LYS A 42 -9.44 -3.02 -5.86
N THR A 43 -8.65 -2.43 -4.97
CA THR A 43 -7.68 -1.38 -5.32
C THR A 43 -6.59 -1.91 -6.25
N HIS A 44 -6.06 -3.12 -5.97
CA HIS A 44 -5.09 -3.76 -6.86
C HIS A 44 -5.69 -4.09 -8.22
N ALA A 45 -6.91 -4.62 -8.26
CA ALA A 45 -7.63 -4.87 -9.51
C ALA A 45 -7.89 -3.59 -10.30
N TYR A 46 -8.26 -2.48 -9.62
CA TYR A 46 -8.39 -1.17 -10.25
C TYR A 46 -7.09 -0.75 -10.96
N GLY A 47 -5.93 -1.00 -10.32
CA GLY A 47 -4.63 -0.75 -10.93
C GLY A 47 -4.51 -1.44 -12.28
N TYR A 48 -4.70 -2.76 -12.35
CA TYR A 48 -4.62 -3.52 -13.60
C TYR A 48 -5.58 -3.02 -14.69
N LEU A 49 -6.82 -2.72 -14.33
CA LEU A 49 -7.83 -2.26 -15.28
C LEU A 49 -7.52 -0.89 -15.88
N ASN A 50 -6.78 -0.05 -15.15
CA ASN A 50 -6.48 1.31 -15.56
C ASN A 50 -5.05 1.52 -16.06
N LEU A 51 -4.12 0.58 -15.84
CA LEU A 51 -2.74 0.69 -16.33
C LEU A 51 -2.65 1.01 -17.82
N PRO A 52 -3.45 0.38 -18.74
CA PRO A 52 -3.38 0.66 -20.15
C PRO A 52 -3.80 2.09 -20.54
N LEU A 53 -4.51 2.79 -19.66
CA LEU A 53 -4.84 4.20 -19.83
C LEU A 53 -3.74 5.12 -19.29
N PHE A 54 -3.10 4.71 -18.19
CA PHE A 54 -2.11 5.54 -17.50
C PHE A 54 -0.72 5.49 -18.13
N TYR A 55 -0.38 4.37 -18.78
CA TYR A 55 0.97 4.12 -19.30
C TYR A 55 0.95 3.61 -20.73
N ASP A 56 1.81 4.18 -21.57
CA ASP A 56 2.02 3.71 -22.94
C ASP A 56 3.53 3.80 -23.31
N PRO A 57 4.21 2.66 -23.49
CA PRO A 57 3.68 1.30 -23.41
C PRO A 57 3.41 0.83 -21.96
N VAL A 58 2.50 -0.12 -21.78
CA VAL A 58 2.41 -0.90 -20.55
C VAL A 58 3.54 -1.92 -20.48
N PRO A 59 4.04 -2.28 -19.28
CA PRO A 59 5.17 -3.20 -19.14
C PRO A 59 4.85 -4.64 -19.54
N CYS A 60 3.62 -5.09 -19.30
CA CYS A 60 3.13 -6.44 -19.62
C CYS A 60 1.61 -6.47 -19.67
N ALA A 61 1.07 -7.57 -20.20
CA ALA A 61 -0.34 -7.91 -20.08
C ALA A 61 -0.58 -8.77 -18.82
N ALA A 62 -1.78 -8.71 -18.26
CA ALA A 62 -2.20 -9.53 -17.12
C ALA A 62 -3.52 -10.23 -17.43
N ARG A 63 -3.62 -11.50 -17.01
CA ARG A 63 -4.80 -12.33 -17.10
C ARG A 63 -5.27 -12.67 -15.69
N PHE A 64 -6.48 -12.31 -15.32
CA PHE A 64 -7.06 -12.65 -14.02
C PHE A 64 -7.41 -14.14 -13.99
N VAL A 65 -6.53 -14.95 -13.40
CA VAL A 65 -6.70 -16.41 -13.33
C VAL A 65 -7.46 -16.81 -12.09
N GLY A 66 -7.07 -16.34 -10.91
CA GLY A 66 -7.65 -16.83 -9.68
C GLY A 66 -7.98 -15.78 -8.66
N VAL A 67 -9.05 -16.02 -7.89
CA VAL A 67 -9.39 -15.23 -6.70
C VAL A 67 -9.76 -16.16 -5.54
N ALA A 68 -9.14 -15.94 -4.39
CA ALA A 68 -9.46 -16.64 -3.14
C ALA A 68 -9.98 -15.68 -2.08
N THR A 69 -11.08 -16.02 -1.44
CA THR A 69 -11.61 -15.30 -0.26
C THR A 69 -12.09 -16.28 0.79
N SER A 70 -12.30 -15.82 2.03
CA SER A 70 -12.77 -16.69 3.13
C SER A 70 -14.18 -17.25 2.94
N ARG A 71 -14.96 -16.74 1.99
CA ARG A 71 -16.34 -17.19 1.72
C ARG A 71 -16.54 -17.38 0.22
N ARG A 72 -17.17 -18.50 -0.16
CA ARG A 72 -17.42 -18.84 -1.55
C ARG A 72 -18.19 -17.76 -2.30
N GLU A 73 -19.22 -17.19 -1.67
CA GLU A 73 -20.07 -16.16 -2.29
C GLU A 73 -19.26 -14.91 -2.67
N THR A 74 -18.29 -14.53 -1.84
CA THR A 74 -17.43 -13.35 -2.12
C THR A 74 -16.39 -13.64 -3.20
N ALA A 75 -15.87 -14.87 -3.28
CA ALA A 75 -14.96 -15.29 -4.35
C ALA A 75 -15.70 -15.34 -5.69
N GLU A 76 -16.87 -15.95 -5.74
CA GLU A 76 -17.71 -16.01 -6.95
C GLU A 76 -18.21 -14.63 -7.39
N ALA A 77 -18.52 -13.73 -6.45
CA ALA A 77 -18.88 -12.36 -6.78
C ALA A 77 -17.72 -11.61 -7.44
N ALA A 78 -16.49 -11.77 -6.94
CA ALA A 78 -15.28 -11.24 -7.55
C ALA A 78 -15.03 -11.83 -8.94
N GLN A 79 -15.19 -13.13 -9.08
CA GLN A 79 -15.07 -13.85 -10.36
C GLN A 79 -16.04 -13.27 -11.40
N ARG A 80 -17.31 -13.13 -11.07
CA ARG A 80 -18.32 -12.55 -11.99
C ARG A 80 -18.02 -11.09 -12.35
N ALA A 81 -17.51 -10.31 -11.39
CA ALA A 81 -17.26 -8.89 -11.59
C ALA A 81 -16.07 -8.61 -12.51
N LEU A 82 -15.02 -9.43 -12.44
CA LEU A 82 -13.75 -9.17 -13.13
C LEU A 82 -13.29 -10.28 -14.07
N GLY A 83 -14.05 -11.37 -14.19
CA GLY A 83 -13.74 -12.45 -15.12
C GLY A 83 -12.60 -13.35 -14.67
N PHE A 84 -12.36 -13.51 -13.35
CA PHE A 84 -11.43 -14.53 -12.87
C PHE A 84 -11.87 -15.92 -13.35
N GLU A 85 -10.92 -16.73 -13.80
CA GLU A 85 -11.22 -18.07 -14.31
C GLU A 85 -11.60 -19.03 -13.16
N VAL A 86 -10.97 -18.86 -11.99
CA VAL A 86 -11.16 -19.69 -10.80
C VAL A 86 -11.53 -18.84 -9.60
N ALA A 87 -12.56 -19.28 -8.86
CA ALA A 87 -12.93 -18.73 -7.55
C ALA A 87 -12.86 -19.85 -6.50
N THR A 88 -12.12 -19.65 -5.43
CA THR A 88 -11.93 -20.65 -4.37
C THR A 88 -11.95 -20.03 -2.97
N THR A 89 -12.08 -20.87 -1.96
CA THR A 89 -11.89 -20.50 -0.55
C THR A 89 -10.54 -20.98 0.00
N ASP A 90 -9.80 -21.79 -0.74
CA ASP A 90 -8.44 -22.21 -0.40
C ASP A 90 -7.42 -21.57 -1.34
N TRP A 91 -6.69 -20.59 -0.82
CA TRP A 91 -5.66 -19.89 -1.58
C TRP A 91 -4.49 -20.77 -2.02
N ARG A 92 -4.30 -21.94 -1.38
CA ARG A 92 -3.24 -22.90 -1.73
C ARG A 92 -3.46 -23.49 -3.11
N GLU A 93 -4.73 -23.69 -3.50
CA GLU A 93 -5.08 -24.11 -4.84
C GLU A 93 -4.55 -23.15 -5.92
N LEU A 94 -4.56 -21.83 -5.63
CA LEU A 94 -4.06 -20.82 -6.56
C LEU A 94 -2.54 -20.83 -6.64
N ILE A 95 -1.84 -20.97 -5.53
CA ILE A 95 -0.37 -21.02 -5.50
C ILE A 95 0.17 -22.26 -6.24
N ALA A 96 -0.55 -23.39 -6.17
CA ALA A 96 -0.17 -24.65 -6.80
C ALA A 96 -0.36 -24.66 -8.34
N ARG A 97 -1.00 -23.62 -8.93
CA ARG A 97 -1.26 -23.60 -10.38
C ARG A 97 -0.06 -23.08 -11.16
N ASP A 98 0.29 -23.80 -12.24
CA ASP A 98 1.39 -23.41 -13.13
C ASP A 98 1.06 -22.19 -14.02
N ASP A 99 -0.23 -21.93 -14.26
CA ASP A 99 -0.67 -20.79 -15.09
C ASP A 99 -0.89 -19.49 -14.28
N ILE A 100 -0.47 -19.46 -13.02
CA ILE A 100 -0.41 -18.27 -12.17
C ILE A 100 1.06 -17.92 -11.93
N ASP A 101 1.44 -16.72 -12.31
CA ASP A 101 2.80 -16.19 -12.18
C ASP A 101 2.91 -15.22 -10.99
N ILE A 102 1.85 -14.44 -10.74
CA ILE A 102 1.81 -13.34 -9.77
C ILE A 102 0.75 -13.61 -8.71
N ILE A 103 1.14 -13.52 -7.45
CA ILE A 103 0.25 -13.61 -6.28
C ILE A 103 0.13 -12.24 -5.62
N HIS A 104 -1.10 -11.74 -5.49
CA HIS A 104 -1.44 -10.61 -4.64
C HIS A 104 -1.88 -11.09 -3.27
N VAL A 105 -1.26 -10.59 -2.20
CA VAL A 105 -1.63 -10.86 -0.81
C VAL A 105 -2.35 -9.64 -0.26
N CYS A 106 -3.68 -9.76 -0.06
CA CYS A 106 -4.60 -8.69 0.36
C CYS A 106 -5.53 -9.12 1.49
N THR A 107 -5.09 -10.07 2.31
CA THR A 107 -5.83 -10.65 3.44
C THR A 107 -5.66 -9.83 4.73
N PRO A 108 -6.29 -10.21 5.86
CA PRO A 108 -5.89 -9.70 7.16
C PRO A 108 -4.43 -10.03 7.49
N ASN A 109 -3.74 -9.11 8.18
CA ASN A 109 -2.29 -9.12 8.41
C ASN A 109 -1.73 -10.46 8.90
N LYS A 110 -2.45 -11.14 9.81
CA LYS A 110 -2.06 -12.43 10.39
C LYS A 110 -1.81 -13.53 9.35
N LEU A 111 -2.41 -13.42 8.18
CA LEU A 111 -2.30 -14.44 7.13
C LEU A 111 -1.19 -14.14 6.12
N HIS A 112 -0.62 -12.93 6.15
CA HIS A 112 0.35 -12.49 5.16
C HIS A 112 1.60 -13.37 5.15
N ALA A 113 2.20 -13.63 6.31
CA ALA A 113 3.46 -14.36 6.40
C ALA A 113 3.35 -15.77 5.77
N GLU A 114 2.31 -16.54 6.11
CA GLU A 114 2.09 -17.88 5.56
C GLU A 114 1.93 -17.83 4.04
N GLN A 115 1.12 -16.88 3.54
CA GLN A 115 0.83 -16.74 2.11
C GLN A 115 2.05 -16.27 1.31
N VAL A 116 2.81 -15.32 1.86
CA VAL A 116 4.07 -14.84 1.25
C VAL A 116 5.10 -15.97 1.18
N LEU A 117 5.33 -16.68 2.28
CA LEU A 117 6.29 -17.80 2.33
C LEU A 117 5.92 -18.91 1.34
N ALA A 118 4.64 -19.27 1.26
CA ALA A 118 4.17 -20.27 0.32
C ALA A 118 4.34 -19.81 -1.14
N ALA A 119 4.04 -18.55 -1.45
CA ALA A 119 4.21 -18.00 -2.79
C ALA A 119 5.68 -17.94 -3.21
N LEU A 120 6.58 -17.51 -2.31
CA LEU A 120 8.03 -17.50 -2.55
C LEU A 120 8.57 -18.92 -2.78
N ALA A 121 8.15 -19.91 -1.96
CA ALA A 121 8.55 -21.30 -2.11
C ALA A 121 8.09 -21.91 -3.44
N ALA A 122 6.94 -21.46 -3.97
CA ALA A 122 6.44 -21.85 -5.28
C ALA A 122 7.04 -21.05 -6.45
N GLY A 123 7.99 -20.14 -6.18
CA GLY A 123 8.65 -19.33 -7.19
C GLY A 123 7.76 -18.25 -7.83
N LYS A 124 6.63 -17.91 -7.20
CA LYS A 124 5.69 -16.89 -7.70
C LYS A 124 6.21 -15.48 -7.43
N HIS A 125 5.93 -14.55 -8.34
CA HIS A 125 6.10 -13.12 -8.06
C HIS A 125 5.07 -12.69 -7.00
N VAL A 126 5.49 -11.84 -6.05
CA VAL A 126 4.65 -11.48 -4.89
C VAL A 126 4.43 -9.97 -4.81
N TYR A 127 3.16 -9.56 -4.77
CA TYR A 127 2.75 -8.18 -4.49
C TYR A 127 1.96 -8.17 -3.19
N CYS A 128 2.62 -7.81 -2.09
CA CYS A 128 2.06 -7.93 -0.74
C CYS A 128 1.60 -6.58 -0.19
N ASP A 129 0.33 -6.52 0.28
CA ASP A 129 -0.15 -5.35 1.01
C ASP A 129 0.56 -5.22 2.37
N LYS A 130 0.63 -4.01 2.87
CA LYS A 130 1.21 -3.68 4.18
C LYS A 130 0.23 -3.99 5.34
N PRO A 131 0.73 -4.21 6.55
CA PRO A 131 2.11 -4.55 6.90
C PRO A 131 2.49 -5.93 6.37
N LEU A 132 3.81 -6.19 6.24
CA LEU A 132 4.28 -7.48 5.71
C LEU A 132 3.80 -8.68 6.52
N CYS A 133 3.77 -8.53 7.83
CA CYS A 133 3.40 -9.59 8.79
C CYS A 133 3.02 -8.97 10.15
N THR A 134 2.86 -9.81 11.18
CA THR A 134 2.39 -9.36 12.50
C THR A 134 3.45 -9.44 13.60
N SER A 135 4.58 -10.06 13.34
CA SER A 135 5.63 -10.26 14.34
C SER A 135 7.04 -10.18 13.75
N ARG A 136 8.03 -9.92 14.62
CA ARG A 136 9.47 -10.01 14.27
C ARG A 136 9.83 -11.41 13.75
N GLN A 137 9.34 -12.44 14.40
CA GLN A 137 9.64 -13.83 14.04
C GLN A 137 9.16 -14.18 12.64
N GLU A 138 7.97 -13.72 12.26
CA GLU A 138 7.46 -13.88 10.90
C GLU A 138 8.30 -13.09 9.88
N ALA A 139 8.74 -11.88 10.22
CA ALA A 139 9.61 -11.07 9.38
C ALA A 139 10.97 -11.74 9.16
N ASP A 140 11.58 -12.33 10.21
CA ASP A 140 12.84 -13.06 10.12
C ASP A 140 12.71 -14.31 9.23
N ALA A 141 11.59 -15.02 9.33
CA ALA A 141 11.30 -16.16 8.46
C ALA A 141 11.17 -15.75 6.98
N ILE A 142 10.50 -14.63 6.71
CA ILE A 142 10.39 -14.08 5.35
C ILE A 142 11.78 -13.63 4.86
N ALA A 143 12.58 -12.93 5.69
CA ALA A 143 13.93 -12.51 5.34
C ALA A 143 14.82 -13.69 4.94
N ALA A 144 14.75 -14.80 5.69
CA ALA A 144 15.46 -16.03 5.36
C ALA A 144 15.01 -16.62 4.00
N ALA A 145 13.70 -16.63 3.72
CA ALA A 145 13.16 -17.13 2.46
C ALA A 145 13.55 -16.26 1.25
N LEU A 146 13.70 -14.95 1.45
CA LEU A 146 14.12 -14.00 0.40
C LEU A 146 15.55 -14.24 -0.07
N THR A 147 16.45 -14.76 0.78
CA THR A 147 17.86 -15.00 0.42
C THR A 147 18.04 -15.93 -0.80
N GLY A 148 17.07 -16.82 -1.06
CA GLY A 148 17.09 -17.74 -2.20
C GLY A 148 16.06 -17.44 -3.28
N ALA A 149 15.22 -16.44 -3.08
CA ALA A 149 14.11 -16.12 -3.98
C ALA A 149 14.65 -15.53 -5.30
N LYS A 150 14.20 -16.10 -6.42
CA LYS A 150 14.50 -15.60 -7.78
C LYS A 150 13.34 -14.78 -8.36
N SER A 151 12.17 -14.86 -7.74
CA SER A 151 10.99 -14.13 -8.16
C SER A 151 11.05 -12.67 -7.72
N THR A 152 10.45 -11.80 -8.51
CA THR A 152 10.28 -10.39 -8.13
C THR A 152 9.21 -10.26 -7.07
N HIS A 153 9.47 -9.46 -6.04
CA HIS A 153 8.52 -9.20 -4.96
C HIS A 153 8.50 -7.72 -4.58
N GLN A 154 7.33 -7.22 -4.16
CA GLN A 154 7.16 -5.82 -3.78
C GLN A 154 6.17 -5.66 -2.64
N MET A 155 6.50 -4.73 -1.72
CA MET A 155 5.58 -4.19 -0.72
C MET A 155 4.70 -3.10 -1.31
N VAL A 156 3.43 -3.05 -0.91
CA VAL A 156 2.51 -1.99 -1.33
C VAL A 156 2.64 -0.76 -0.42
N PHE A 157 3.78 -0.10 -0.49
CA PHE A 157 3.99 1.21 0.13
C PHE A 157 3.70 2.32 -0.88
N HIS A 158 2.42 2.42 -1.27
CA HIS A 158 1.95 3.32 -2.33
C HIS A 158 2.23 4.80 -2.06
N ASN A 159 2.42 5.20 -0.79
CA ASN A 159 2.74 6.58 -0.44
C ASN A 159 4.12 7.04 -0.98
N ARG A 160 5.02 6.14 -1.35
CA ARG A 160 6.25 6.46 -2.08
C ARG A 160 6.00 6.93 -3.51
N PHE A 161 4.82 6.63 -4.08
CA PHE A 161 4.49 6.78 -5.49
C PHE A 161 3.58 7.98 -5.79
N PHE A 162 3.34 8.88 -4.85
CA PHE A 162 2.81 10.19 -5.19
C PHE A 162 3.88 11.01 -5.92
N PRO A 163 3.52 11.81 -6.94
CA PRO A 163 4.51 12.68 -7.59
C PRO A 163 5.26 13.58 -6.61
N ALA A 164 4.58 14.04 -5.55
CA ALA A 164 5.19 14.84 -4.50
C ALA A 164 6.26 14.08 -3.71
N THR A 165 6.00 12.82 -3.32
CA THR A 165 6.98 12.01 -2.58
C THR A 165 8.11 11.52 -3.46
N LEU A 166 7.85 11.21 -4.73
CA LEU A 166 8.90 10.94 -5.73
C LEU A 166 9.83 12.14 -5.90
N HIS A 167 9.26 13.34 -6.00
CA HIS A 167 10.05 14.57 -6.11
C HIS A 167 10.79 14.90 -4.82
N ALA A 168 10.17 14.67 -3.65
CA ALA A 168 10.84 14.81 -2.36
C ALA A 168 12.09 13.91 -2.27
N LYS A 169 11.98 12.64 -2.67
CA LYS A 169 13.11 11.71 -2.71
C LYS A 169 14.22 12.21 -3.64
N GLN A 170 13.88 12.66 -4.83
CA GLN A 170 14.84 13.23 -5.78
C GLN A 170 15.59 14.43 -5.17
N LEU A 171 14.89 15.39 -4.54
CA LEU A 171 15.51 16.55 -3.92
C LEU A 171 16.45 16.18 -2.76
N VAL A 172 16.10 15.16 -1.99
CA VAL A 172 16.98 14.63 -0.93
C VAL A 172 18.24 14.03 -1.52
N GLU A 173 18.14 13.20 -2.56
CA GLU A 173 19.26 12.55 -3.26
C GLU A 173 20.18 13.57 -3.95
N GLU A 174 19.61 14.65 -4.48
CA GLU A 174 20.37 15.77 -5.08
C GLU A 174 21.05 16.66 -4.02
N GLY A 175 20.82 16.39 -2.72
CA GLY A 175 21.40 17.17 -1.62
C GLY A 175 20.76 18.56 -1.43
N ALA A 176 19.56 18.78 -1.96
CA ALA A 176 18.86 20.06 -1.89
C ALA A 176 18.57 20.52 -0.46
N ILE A 177 18.33 19.58 0.47
CA ILE A 177 18.13 19.88 1.88
C ILE A 177 19.41 19.81 2.73
N GLY A 178 20.51 19.28 2.18
CA GLY A 178 21.75 19.03 2.93
C GLY A 178 21.61 17.88 3.94
N GLU A 179 22.36 17.94 5.02
CA GLU A 179 22.28 16.93 6.10
C GLU A 179 20.98 17.06 6.88
N VAL A 180 20.34 15.93 7.17
CA VAL A 180 19.09 15.88 7.95
C VAL A 180 19.37 16.29 9.40
N LEU A 181 18.59 17.25 9.90
CA LEU A 181 18.64 17.78 11.26
C LEU A 181 17.48 17.29 12.12
N ALA A 182 16.29 17.15 11.52
CA ALA A 182 15.09 16.70 12.21
C ALA A 182 14.08 16.07 11.24
N LEU A 183 13.27 15.16 11.76
CA LEU A 183 12.19 14.48 11.04
C LEU A 183 10.90 14.53 11.87
N ARG A 184 9.78 14.79 11.21
CA ARG A 184 8.43 14.66 11.79
C ARG A 184 7.55 13.92 10.80
N GLY A 185 6.83 12.91 11.28
CA GLY A 185 5.86 12.18 10.49
C GLY A 185 4.59 11.92 11.29
N ALA A 186 3.45 12.00 10.64
CA ALA A 186 2.18 11.63 11.24
C ALA A 186 1.26 10.94 10.24
N TYR A 187 0.42 10.02 10.73
CA TYR A 187 -0.69 9.49 9.98
C TYR A 187 -1.93 9.43 10.86
N LEU A 188 -2.87 10.30 10.59
CA LEU A 188 -4.00 10.58 11.46
C LEU A 188 -5.32 10.24 10.75
N HIS A 189 -6.16 9.49 11.44
CA HIS A 189 -7.54 9.18 11.08
C HIS A 189 -8.46 9.46 12.27
N SER A 190 -9.75 9.64 12.02
CA SER A 190 -10.80 9.72 13.05
C SER A 190 -11.73 8.49 13.10
N GLY A 191 -11.44 7.46 12.30
CA GLY A 191 -12.35 6.33 12.07
C GLY A 191 -12.66 5.44 13.29
N SER A 192 -11.91 5.58 14.38
CA SER A 192 -12.13 4.87 15.66
C SER A 192 -12.50 5.81 16.81
N ALA A 193 -12.80 7.08 16.53
CA ALA A 193 -13.15 8.07 17.56
C ALA A 193 -14.53 7.84 18.21
N ASP A 194 -15.43 7.10 17.57
CA ASP A 194 -16.72 6.71 18.17
C ASP A 194 -16.55 5.48 19.08
N PRO A 195 -16.78 5.61 20.42
CA PRO A 195 -16.69 4.49 21.36
C PRO A 195 -17.74 3.40 21.15
N ASN A 196 -18.82 3.70 20.40
CA ASN A 196 -19.89 2.76 20.10
C ASN A 196 -19.71 2.05 18.75
N ALA A 197 -18.66 2.37 18.00
CA ALA A 197 -18.31 1.63 16.79
C ALA A 197 -17.88 0.20 17.14
N PRO A 198 -18.38 -0.84 16.43
CA PRO A 198 -18.03 -2.24 16.72
C PRO A 198 -16.54 -2.52 16.58
N LEU A 199 -16.03 -3.48 17.36
CA LEU A 199 -14.63 -3.94 17.29
C LEU A 199 -14.37 -4.62 15.95
N LYS A 200 -13.76 -3.92 15.02
CA LYS A 200 -13.33 -4.47 13.72
C LYS A 200 -11.99 -5.20 13.88
N TRP A 201 -11.68 -6.11 12.95
CA TRP A 201 -10.46 -6.92 12.97
C TRP A 201 -9.14 -6.13 13.10
N LYS A 202 -9.09 -4.90 12.58
CA LYS A 202 -7.93 -4.00 12.70
C LYS A 202 -7.68 -3.46 14.13
N LEU A 203 -8.63 -3.64 15.03
CA LEU A 203 -8.53 -3.31 16.47
C LEU A 203 -8.39 -4.57 17.32
N SER A 204 -8.25 -5.74 16.71
CA SER A 204 -7.98 -7.02 17.37
C SER A 204 -6.49 -7.36 17.22
N ALA A 205 -5.77 -7.44 18.31
CA ALA A 205 -4.36 -7.85 18.33
C ALA A 205 -4.18 -9.26 17.70
N ALA A 206 -5.15 -10.15 17.92
CA ALA A 206 -5.12 -11.51 17.39
C ALA A 206 -5.18 -11.59 15.85
N LEU A 207 -5.85 -10.65 15.17
CA LEU A 207 -6.00 -10.63 13.71
C LEU A 207 -5.12 -9.57 13.04
N GLY A 208 -4.95 -8.43 13.68
CA GLY A 208 -4.14 -7.31 13.19
C GLY A 208 -2.66 -7.41 13.54
N GLY A 209 -2.30 -8.16 14.58
CA GLY A 209 -0.95 -8.25 15.13
C GLY A 209 -0.57 -7.06 16.04
N GLY A 210 -1.40 -6.02 16.08
CA GLY A 210 -1.25 -4.77 16.80
C GLY A 210 -2.30 -3.79 16.37
N GLY A 211 -2.15 -2.52 16.72
CA GLY A 211 -3.13 -1.48 16.46
C GLY A 211 -2.73 -0.52 15.34
N VAL A 212 -2.75 0.76 15.68
CA VAL A 212 -2.51 1.84 14.73
C VAL A 212 -1.07 1.88 14.22
N LEU A 213 -0.11 1.39 15.00
CA LEU A 213 1.30 1.33 14.57
C LEU A 213 1.46 0.44 13.34
N LEU A 214 0.83 -0.75 13.33
CA LEU A 214 0.89 -1.65 12.17
C LEU A 214 0.06 -1.12 11.01
N ASP A 215 -1.11 -0.54 11.27
CA ASP A 215 -2.02 -0.10 10.20
C ASP A 215 -1.60 1.22 9.55
N LEU A 216 -1.33 2.26 10.32
CA LEU A 216 -0.98 3.59 9.83
C LEU A 216 0.52 3.90 10.02
N GLY A 217 1.09 3.54 11.16
CA GLY A 217 2.49 3.80 11.48
C GLY A 217 3.46 3.16 10.49
N SER A 218 3.14 1.98 9.96
CA SER A 218 3.95 1.30 8.93
C SER A 218 4.19 2.18 7.70
N HIS A 219 3.20 2.94 7.26
CA HIS A 219 3.33 3.86 6.12
C HIS A 219 4.26 5.03 6.40
N VAL A 220 4.16 5.60 7.61
CA VAL A 220 5.00 6.76 7.98
C VAL A 220 6.44 6.32 8.20
N LEU A 221 6.65 5.18 8.87
CA LEU A 221 7.98 4.58 9.05
C LEU A 221 8.63 4.28 7.71
N ASP A 222 7.90 3.68 6.79
CA ASP A 222 8.37 3.41 5.44
C ASP A 222 8.76 4.69 4.69
N LEU A 223 7.85 5.67 4.64
CA LEU A 223 8.11 6.92 3.92
C LEU A 223 9.28 7.70 4.54
N ALA A 224 9.39 7.69 5.86
CA ALA A 224 10.51 8.30 6.57
C ALA A 224 11.83 7.63 6.19
N GLN A 225 11.94 6.30 6.29
CA GLN A 225 13.15 5.58 5.86
C GLN A 225 13.46 5.79 4.36
N HIS A 226 12.43 5.81 3.52
CA HIS A 226 12.60 6.07 2.10
C HIS A 226 13.26 7.43 1.84
N LEU A 227 12.87 8.46 2.58
CA LEU A 227 13.39 9.82 2.39
C LEU A 227 14.78 10.01 3.03
N VAL A 228 14.97 9.57 4.28
CA VAL A 228 16.16 9.95 5.07
C VAL A 228 17.11 8.80 5.38
N GLY A 229 16.84 7.59 4.88
CA GLY A 229 17.63 6.40 5.15
C GLY A 229 17.18 5.68 6.43
N PRO A 230 17.98 4.69 6.90
CA PRO A 230 17.64 3.83 8.04
C PRO A 230 17.31 4.62 9.30
N LEU A 231 16.34 4.10 10.05
CA LEU A 231 15.91 4.64 11.34
C LEU A 231 16.17 3.66 12.46
N ARG A 232 16.36 4.17 13.68
CA ARG A 232 16.40 3.42 14.92
C ARG A 232 15.37 3.96 15.89
N VAL A 233 14.64 3.07 16.56
CA VAL A 233 13.65 3.46 17.58
C VAL A 233 14.36 3.75 18.90
N GLU A 234 14.11 4.92 19.49
CA GLU A 234 14.62 5.36 20.78
C GLU A 234 13.60 5.15 21.90
N ALA A 235 12.35 5.53 21.66
CA ALA A 235 11.23 5.43 22.62
C ALA A 235 9.90 5.24 21.90
N CYS A 236 8.92 4.69 22.61
CA CYS A 236 7.56 4.55 22.10
C CYS A 236 6.56 4.68 23.25
N ALA A 237 5.46 5.37 23.00
CA ALA A 237 4.29 5.42 23.88
C ALA A 237 3.05 5.02 23.06
N THR A 238 2.22 4.15 23.65
CA THR A 238 0.97 3.67 23.05
C THR A 238 -0.21 4.05 23.92
N HIS A 239 -1.40 4.21 23.32
CA HIS A 239 -2.62 4.53 24.02
C HIS A 239 -3.82 3.78 23.46
N ILE A 240 -4.63 3.18 24.33
CA ILE A 240 -5.95 2.62 24.06
C ILE A 240 -6.97 3.59 24.66
N ALA A 241 -7.67 4.35 23.81
CA ALA A 241 -8.63 5.36 24.28
C ALA A 241 -9.92 4.76 24.80
N PHE A 242 -10.35 3.64 24.22
CA PHE A 242 -11.58 2.95 24.59
C PHE A 242 -11.24 1.50 24.94
N PRO A 243 -11.25 1.11 26.23
CA PRO A 243 -10.78 -0.20 26.68
C PRO A 243 -11.69 -1.35 26.23
N ASP A 244 -12.91 -1.06 25.83
CA ASP A 244 -13.85 -2.01 25.27
C ASP A 244 -14.74 -1.41 24.18
N ARG A 245 -15.28 -2.24 23.31
CA ARG A 245 -16.18 -1.85 22.20
C ARG A 245 -17.29 -2.87 22.00
N PRO A 246 -18.42 -2.49 21.37
CA PRO A 246 -19.44 -3.46 20.99
C PRO A 246 -18.85 -4.58 20.11
N SER A 247 -19.27 -5.82 20.36
CA SER A 247 -18.93 -6.96 19.51
C SER A 247 -19.59 -6.81 18.13
N VAL A 248 -18.91 -7.27 17.07
CA VAL A 248 -19.49 -7.34 15.71
C VAL A 248 -20.64 -8.35 15.65
N ASP A 249 -20.50 -9.47 16.39
CA ASP A 249 -21.47 -10.57 16.35
C ASP A 249 -22.69 -10.31 17.25
N ASP A 250 -22.49 -9.59 18.35
CA ASP A 250 -23.55 -9.23 19.30
C ASP A 250 -23.31 -7.83 19.86
N PRO A 251 -23.90 -6.78 19.25
CA PRO A 251 -23.69 -5.39 19.66
C PRO A 251 -24.13 -5.04 21.09
N SER A 252 -24.92 -5.92 21.75
CA SER A 252 -25.30 -5.74 23.15
C SER A 252 -24.16 -6.09 24.12
N LYS A 253 -23.15 -6.83 23.65
CA LYS A 253 -21.96 -7.20 24.42
C LYS A 253 -20.78 -6.31 24.08
N ARG A 254 -20.04 -5.92 25.10
CA ARG A 254 -18.76 -5.23 24.92
C ARG A 254 -17.61 -6.23 25.06
N VAL A 255 -16.61 -6.07 24.23
CA VAL A 255 -15.41 -6.92 24.19
C VAL A 255 -14.17 -6.04 24.37
N PRO A 256 -13.12 -6.54 25.07
CA PRO A 256 -11.93 -5.75 25.34
C PRO A 256 -11.19 -5.39 24.02
N VAL A 257 -10.60 -4.20 24.00
CA VAL A 257 -9.69 -3.71 22.96
C VAL A 257 -8.26 -3.93 23.42
N GLU A 258 -7.47 -4.67 22.64
CA GLU A 258 -6.08 -5.00 22.98
C GLU A 258 -5.09 -4.26 22.07
N ALA A 259 -5.57 -3.64 21.01
CA ALA A 259 -4.77 -2.94 20.01
C ALA A 259 -4.85 -1.42 20.24
N GLU A 260 -3.73 -0.73 20.21
CA GLU A 260 -3.64 0.69 20.48
C GLU A 260 -4.32 1.55 19.39
N ASP A 261 -4.99 2.62 19.83
CA ASP A 261 -5.66 3.62 18.99
C ASP A 261 -4.72 4.75 18.60
N ALA A 262 -3.69 5.02 19.39
CA ALA A 262 -2.69 6.05 19.15
C ALA A 262 -1.30 5.60 19.59
N VAL A 263 -0.27 6.06 18.87
CA VAL A 263 1.14 5.79 19.16
C VAL A 263 2.00 6.99 18.80
N VAL A 264 3.02 7.24 19.63
CA VAL A 264 4.11 8.18 19.32
C VAL A 264 5.42 7.42 19.46
N VAL A 265 6.22 7.44 18.39
CA VAL A 265 7.53 6.78 18.32
C VAL A 265 8.60 7.85 18.14
N THR A 266 9.59 7.88 19.02
CA THR A 266 10.81 8.67 18.85
C THR A 266 11.82 7.85 18.07
N VAL A 267 12.35 8.43 16.98
CA VAL A 267 13.30 7.76 16.10
C VAL A 267 14.58 8.56 15.95
N ARG A 268 15.64 7.91 15.52
CA ARG A 268 16.93 8.53 15.20
C ARG A 268 17.42 8.03 13.84
N THR A 269 17.90 8.94 13.02
CA THR A 269 18.55 8.65 11.73
C THR A 269 19.99 8.18 11.93
N GLU A 270 20.63 7.65 10.90
CA GLU A 270 22.05 7.21 10.96
C GLU A 270 23.02 8.34 11.33
N ASN A 271 22.79 9.57 10.84
CA ASN A 271 23.59 10.74 11.18
C ASN A 271 23.26 11.33 12.56
N GLY A 272 22.37 10.69 13.34
CA GLY A 272 22.06 11.09 14.71
C GLY A 272 20.90 12.11 14.84
N ALA A 273 20.27 12.55 13.76
CA ALA A 273 19.13 13.45 13.83
C ALA A 273 17.94 12.80 14.54
N LEU A 274 17.27 13.60 15.40
CA LEU A 274 16.11 13.16 16.15
C LEU A 274 14.83 13.37 15.35
N GLY A 275 13.92 12.40 15.39
CA GLY A 275 12.60 12.52 14.81
C GLY A 275 11.50 11.92 15.69
N HIS A 276 10.27 12.22 15.35
CA HIS A 276 9.11 11.56 15.92
C HIS A 276 8.10 11.18 14.84
N ILE A 277 7.40 10.08 15.11
CA ILE A 277 6.36 9.54 14.25
C ILE A 277 5.13 9.33 15.10
N GLU A 278 4.01 9.87 14.66
CA GLU A 278 2.70 9.70 15.29
C GLU A 278 1.79 8.90 14.35
N ALA A 279 1.02 7.98 14.94
CA ALA A 279 -0.11 7.38 14.23
C ALA A 279 -1.33 7.35 15.17
N SER A 280 -2.50 7.71 14.65
CA SER A 280 -3.73 7.79 15.44
C SER A 280 -4.96 7.46 14.60
N LYS A 281 -5.88 6.66 15.16
CA LYS A 281 -7.22 6.40 14.59
C LYS A 281 -8.33 7.19 15.28
N ILE A 282 -7.97 8.00 16.29
CA ILE A 282 -8.88 8.77 17.13
C ILE A 282 -8.65 10.28 17.04
N ALA A 283 -7.89 10.73 16.05
CA ALA A 283 -7.64 12.15 15.78
C ALA A 283 -8.89 12.79 15.17
N THR A 284 -9.81 13.25 16.02
CA THR A 284 -11.08 13.85 15.58
C THR A 284 -10.85 15.01 14.62
N GLY A 285 -11.48 14.95 13.45
CA GLY A 285 -11.33 15.93 12.38
C GLY A 285 -10.34 15.53 11.28
N ALA A 286 -9.42 14.59 11.54
CA ALA A 286 -8.54 14.05 10.52
C ALA A 286 -9.32 13.08 9.61
N MET A 287 -9.01 13.11 8.32
CA MET A 287 -9.59 12.21 7.31
C MET A 287 -8.61 11.07 7.00
N ASP A 288 -7.68 11.28 6.08
CA ASP A 288 -6.62 10.36 5.65
C ASP A 288 -5.29 11.16 5.64
N GLU A 289 -4.93 11.70 6.79
CA GLU A 289 -3.91 12.73 6.91
C GLU A 289 -2.53 12.12 7.20
N LEU A 290 -1.85 11.64 6.15
CA LEU A 290 -0.43 11.33 6.21
C LEU A 290 0.36 12.61 5.94
N SER A 291 1.26 12.96 6.84
CA SER A 291 2.18 14.08 6.66
C SER A 291 3.60 13.69 7.03
N ILE A 292 4.58 14.30 6.34
CA ILE A 292 6.00 14.16 6.67
C ILE A 292 6.71 15.48 6.44
N GLU A 293 7.60 15.85 7.36
CA GLU A 293 8.47 17.02 7.27
C GLU A 293 9.91 16.60 7.59
N VAL A 294 10.82 16.97 6.71
CA VAL A 294 12.27 16.75 6.88
C VAL A 294 12.95 18.10 6.85
N ASN A 295 13.67 18.43 7.92
CA ASN A 295 14.48 19.64 8.02
C ASN A 295 15.95 19.28 7.88
N GLY A 296 16.65 19.98 7.01
CA GLY A 296 18.07 19.80 6.78
C GLY A 296 18.85 21.12 6.85
N THR A 297 20.17 21.02 6.72
CA THR A 297 21.09 22.18 6.84
C THR A 297 20.96 23.19 5.72
N ARG A 298 20.43 22.78 4.55
CA ARG A 298 20.31 23.62 3.35
C ARG A 298 18.86 23.90 2.96
N GLY A 299 17.91 23.15 3.50
CA GLY A 299 16.50 23.31 3.17
C GLY A 299 15.61 22.39 3.98
N ALA A 300 14.32 22.44 3.70
CA ALA A 300 13.33 21.58 4.31
C ALA A 300 12.27 21.15 3.29
N LEU A 301 11.68 19.99 3.50
CA LEU A 301 10.61 19.43 2.70
C LEU A 301 9.41 19.13 3.59
N ARG A 302 8.20 19.34 3.05
CA ARG A 302 6.95 18.94 3.69
C ARG A 302 5.99 18.38 2.66
N PHE A 303 5.43 17.22 2.96
CA PHE A 303 4.33 16.61 2.22
C PHE A 303 3.12 16.40 3.14
N ASN A 304 1.91 16.56 2.61
CA ASN A 304 0.65 16.21 3.28
C ASN A 304 -0.29 15.58 2.27
N LEU A 305 -0.77 14.38 2.57
CA LEU A 305 -1.67 13.59 1.70
C LEU A 305 -3.01 14.29 1.44
N MET A 306 -3.45 15.20 2.31
CA MET A 306 -4.65 16.01 2.07
C MET A 306 -4.43 17.09 0.99
N GLN A 307 -3.16 17.30 0.57
CA GLN A 307 -2.76 18.17 -0.55
C GLN A 307 -1.76 17.43 -1.44
N PRO A 308 -2.13 16.27 -2.03
CA PRO A 308 -1.19 15.33 -2.64
C PRO A 308 -0.49 15.85 -3.90
N ASP A 309 -1.03 16.93 -4.47
CA ASP A 309 -0.55 17.55 -5.71
C ASP A 309 0.57 18.58 -5.49
N TYR A 310 0.99 18.80 -4.23
CA TYR A 310 2.01 19.75 -3.89
C TYR A 310 3.08 19.16 -2.97
N LEU A 311 4.35 19.47 -3.27
CA LEU A 311 5.47 19.34 -2.35
C LEU A 311 5.84 20.74 -1.85
N TRP A 312 5.91 20.93 -0.54
CA TRP A 312 6.39 22.17 0.04
C TRP A 312 7.91 22.08 0.25
N TYR A 313 8.63 23.05 -0.29
CA TYR A 313 10.09 23.15 -0.20
C TYR A 313 10.48 24.51 0.39
N TYR A 314 11.42 24.50 1.31
CA TYR A 314 12.07 25.68 1.87
C TYR A 314 13.55 25.63 1.52
N ASP A 315 14.04 26.70 0.87
CA ASP A 315 15.45 26.88 0.52
C ASP A 315 16.15 27.77 1.52
N GLN A 316 17.03 27.21 2.35
CA GLN A 316 17.81 27.95 3.33
C GLN A 316 18.98 28.70 2.67
N THR A 317 19.39 28.30 1.46
CA THR A 317 20.54 28.89 0.76
C THR A 317 20.18 30.14 -0.04
N GLU A 318 18.89 30.47 -0.18
CA GLU A 318 18.43 31.69 -0.82
C GLU A 318 19.02 32.90 -0.10
N SER A 319 19.84 33.71 -0.80
CA SER A 319 20.58 34.85 -0.24
C SER A 319 19.67 36.02 0.10
N ALA A 320 18.61 36.24 -0.70
CA ALA A 320 17.67 37.33 -0.50
C ALA A 320 16.67 36.97 0.60
N VAL A 321 16.85 37.48 1.82
CA VAL A 321 15.99 37.17 2.98
C VAL A 321 14.50 37.37 2.69
N GLY A 322 14.14 38.38 1.91
CA GLY A 322 12.75 38.63 1.52
C GLY A 322 12.17 37.63 0.53
N ARG A 323 12.98 36.69 0.01
CA ARG A 323 12.54 35.59 -0.86
C ARG A 323 12.53 34.24 -0.16
N ARG A 324 13.07 34.17 1.06
CA ARG A 324 13.01 32.92 1.87
C ARG A 324 11.58 32.69 2.32
N GLY A 325 11.13 31.48 2.15
CA GLY A 325 9.79 31.05 2.56
C GLY A 325 9.46 29.70 2.00
N TRP A 326 8.44 29.07 2.55
CA TRP A 326 7.89 27.83 2.00
C TRP A 326 7.30 28.09 0.61
N ARG A 327 7.71 27.28 -0.36
CA ARG A 327 7.22 27.31 -1.74
C ARG A 327 6.47 26.02 -2.01
N GLY A 328 5.20 26.11 -2.43
CA GLY A 328 4.44 24.98 -2.93
C GLY A 328 4.87 24.64 -4.35
N LEU A 329 5.56 23.53 -4.53
CA LEU A 329 5.95 23.00 -5.83
C LEU A 329 4.80 22.16 -6.37
N PRO A 330 4.16 22.51 -7.49
CA PRO A 330 3.10 21.71 -8.07
C PRO A 330 3.71 20.44 -8.66
N THR A 331 3.20 19.29 -8.23
CA THR A 331 3.70 17.97 -8.66
C THR A 331 2.61 17.14 -9.35
N MET A 332 1.44 17.70 -9.52
CA MET A 332 0.26 17.04 -10.08
C MET A 332 0.58 16.30 -11.39
N GLN A 333 0.40 14.99 -11.38
CA GLN A 333 0.70 14.08 -12.51
C GLN A 333 2.14 14.19 -13.06
N ALA A 334 3.10 14.64 -12.27
CA ALA A 334 4.51 14.74 -12.67
C ALA A 334 5.20 13.36 -12.64
N TYR A 335 4.56 12.35 -13.21
CA TYR A 335 5.16 11.05 -13.45
C TYR A 335 6.05 11.10 -14.70
N ARG A 336 7.18 10.37 -14.65
CA ARG A 336 8.07 10.24 -15.78
C ARG A 336 7.47 9.30 -16.85
N PRO A 337 7.86 9.43 -18.12
CA PRO A 337 7.52 8.44 -19.13
C PRO A 337 7.87 7.01 -18.64
N PRO A 338 7.07 5.99 -18.98
CA PRO A 338 6.00 5.98 -20.01
C PRO A 338 4.61 6.43 -19.50
N ALA A 339 4.49 7.17 -18.39
CA ALA A 339 3.21 7.73 -17.98
C ALA A 339 2.67 8.69 -19.06
N ALA A 340 1.44 8.43 -19.53
CA ALA A 340 0.85 9.10 -20.68
C ALA A 340 -0.44 9.86 -20.35
N PHE A 341 -1.18 9.42 -19.31
CA PHE A 341 -2.49 9.99 -18.96
C PHE A 341 -2.70 10.02 -17.44
N PRO A 342 -3.43 11.01 -16.93
CA PRO A 342 -3.83 12.25 -17.57
C PRO A 342 -2.63 13.19 -17.73
N PRO A 343 -2.77 14.27 -18.51
CA PRO A 343 -1.72 15.28 -18.60
C PRO A 343 -1.53 15.98 -17.25
N PRO A 344 -0.40 16.66 -17.02
CA PRO A 344 -0.22 17.56 -15.87
C PRO A 344 -1.40 18.53 -15.76
N LYS A 345 -1.77 18.92 -14.53
CA LYS A 345 -2.91 19.78 -14.15
C LYS A 345 -4.22 19.06 -13.82
N VAL A 346 -4.30 17.74 -13.98
CA VAL A 346 -5.50 16.97 -13.62
C VAL A 346 -5.15 16.02 -12.47
N GLY A 347 -5.66 16.30 -11.25
CA GLY A 347 -5.46 15.42 -10.08
C GLY A 347 -6.35 14.18 -10.14
N ILE A 348 -5.80 13.01 -9.80
CA ILE A 348 -6.57 11.75 -9.62
C ILE A 348 -6.47 11.27 -8.16
N GLY A 349 -5.40 11.66 -7.44
CA GLY A 349 -5.22 11.36 -6.03
C GLY A 349 -4.79 9.91 -5.74
N TRP A 350 -5.28 9.36 -4.63
CA TRP A 350 -4.83 8.12 -3.99
C TRP A 350 -4.76 6.89 -4.92
N LEU A 351 -5.80 6.64 -5.71
CA LEU A 351 -5.83 5.49 -6.65
C LEU A 351 -4.73 5.56 -7.70
N ARG A 352 -4.30 6.76 -8.10
CA ARG A 352 -3.22 6.92 -9.08
C ARG A 352 -1.87 6.50 -8.52
N ALA A 353 -1.61 6.78 -7.23
CA ALA A 353 -0.39 6.32 -6.55
C ALA A 353 -0.35 4.80 -6.45
N HIS A 354 -1.48 4.13 -6.17
CA HIS A 354 -1.57 2.67 -6.22
C HIS A 354 -1.31 2.10 -7.62
N ALA A 355 -1.84 2.73 -8.65
CA ALA A 355 -1.55 2.33 -10.03
C ALA A 355 -0.06 2.52 -10.39
N ALA A 356 0.58 3.58 -9.90
CA ALA A 356 2.01 3.79 -10.08
C ALA A 356 2.86 2.75 -9.32
N CYS A 357 2.47 2.41 -8.09
CA CYS A 357 3.09 1.35 -7.30
C CYS A 357 3.00 -0.02 -8.02
N LEU A 358 1.82 -0.35 -8.57
CA LEU A 358 1.64 -1.57 -9.35
C LEU A 358 2.44 -1.55 -10.66
N HIS A 359 2.46 -0.42 -11.36
CA HIS A 359 3.28 -0.26 -12.58
C HIS A 359 4.76 -0.54 -12.30
N ASN A 360 5.31 0.00 -11.22
CA ASN A 360 6.69 -0.26 -10.80
C ASN A 360 6.96 -1.76 -10.60
N PHE A 361 6.06 -2.46 -9.92
CA PHE A 361 6.16 -3.90 -9.73
C PHE A 361 6.13 -4.67 -11.06
N LEU A 362 5.15 -4.40 -11.90
CA LEU A 362 5.00 -5.11 -13.18
C LEU A 362 6.15 -4.83 -14.14
N THR A 363 6.71 -3.62 -14.11
CA THR A 363 7.93 -3.29 -14.86
C THR A 363 9.10 -4.15 -14.37
N ALA A 364 9.29 -4.26 -13.05
CA ALA A 364 10.34 -5.10 -12.49
C ALA A 364 10.15 -6.59 -12.83
N VAL A 365 8.91 -7.09 -12.79
CA VAL A 365 8.58 -8.47 -13.20
C VAL A 365 8.91 -8.69 -14.69
N ALA A 366 8.48 -7.80 -15.57
CA ALA A 366 8.72 -7.93 -17.01
C ALA A 366 10.21 -7.84 -17.37
N GLU A 367 11.00 -7.07 -16.62
CA GLU A 367 12.45 -6.92 -16.80
C GLU A 367 13.27 -7.97 -16.05
N GLY A 368 12.66 -8.82 -15.23
CA GLY A 368 13.35 -9.85 -14.43
C GLY A 368 14.31 -9.29 -13.38
N ARG A 369 13.99 -8.13 -12.79
CA ARG A 369 14.81 -7.45 -11.77
C ARG A 369 14.08 -7.31 -10.44
N PRO A 370 14.80 -7.01 -9.34
CA PRO A 370 14.18 -6.62 -8.08
C PRO A 370 13.29 -5.38 -8.22
N ALA A 371 12.18 -5.33 -7.48
CA ALA A 371 11.35 -4.14 -7.33
C ALA A 371 11.76 -3.35 -6.07
N ASP A 372 11.53 -2.03 -6.08
CA ASP A 372 11.67 -1.16 -4.91
C ASP A 372 10.33 -0.43 -4.66
N PRO A 373 9.75 -0.60 -3.46
CA PRO A 373 10.23 -1.34 -2.28
C PRO A 373 10.01 -2.86 -2.40
N GLY A 374 11.07 -3.66 -2.23
CA GLY A 374 10.98 -5.12 -2.10
C GLY A 374 10.37 -5.54 -0.76
N LEU A 375 10.18 -6.85 -0.55
CA LEU A 375 9.71 -7.38 0.73
C LEU A 375 10.74 -7.17 1.85
N GLU A 376 12.02 -7.00 1.54
CA GLU A 376 13.09 -6.64 2.48
C GLU A 376 12.79 -5.32 3.21
N VAL A 377 12.21 -4.36 2.49
CA VAL A 377 11.75 -3.10 3.11
C VAL A 377 10.61 -3.37 4.09
N GLY A 378 9.70 -4.28 3.74
CA GLY A 378 8.65 -4.74 4.66
C GLY A 378 9.23 -5.37 5.93
N VAL A 379 10.30 -6.17 5.82
CA VAL A 379 11.03 -6.74 6.96
C VAL A 379 11.61 -5.65 7.84
N GLN A 380 12.30 -4.67 7.25
CA GLN A 380 12.90 -3.54 8.00
C GLN A 380 11.83 -2.73 8.76
N VAL A 381 10.72 -2.40 8.11
CA VAL A 381 9.61 -1.68 8.75
C VAL A 381 9.00 -2.52 9.88
N GLN A 382 8.85 -3.85 9.68
CA GLN A 382 8.33 -4.73 10.73
C GLN A 382 9.26 -4.80 11.93
N HIS A 383 10.58 -4.80 11.72
CA HIS A 383 11.56 -4.73 12.81
C HIS A 383 11.44 -3.42 13.59
N LEU A 384 11.31 -2.28 12.94
CA LEU A 384 11.09 -1.00 13.62
C LEU A 384 9.81 -0.99 14.45
N MET A 385 8.73 -1.56 13.94
CA MET A 385 7.47 -1.65 14.69
C MET A 385 7.60 -2.59 15.89
N ALA A 386 8.32 -3.70 15.76
CA ALA A 386 8.62 -4.61 16.86
C ALA A 386 9.48 -3.91 17.94
N ASP A 387 10.54 -3.18 17.53
CA ASP A 387 11.36 -2.37 18.45
C ASP A 387 10.50 -1.33 19.20
N ALA A 388 9.55 -0.69 18.50
CA ALA A 388 8.66 0.28 19.12
C ALA A 388 7.77 -0.36 20.20
N TYR A 389 7.17 -1.52 19.93
CA TYR A 389 6.39 -2.24 20.95
C TYR A 389 7.25 -2.72 22.11
N GLU A 390 8.49 -3.19 21.87
CA GLU A 390 9.41 -3.55 22.94
C GLU A 390 9.78 -2.36 23.85
N LYS A 391 9.93 -1.16 23.25
CA LYS A 391 10.20 0.08 24.00
C LYS A 391 8.95 0.49 24.80
N ALA A 392 7.76 0.43 24.22
CA ALA A 392 6.52 0.75 24.92
C ALA A 392 6.22 -0.17 26.12
N ALA A 393 6.61 -1.45 26.04
CA ALA A 393 6.44 -2.41 27.12
C ALA A 393 7.40 -2.19 28.31
N ARG A 394 8.48 -1.41 28.13
CA ARG A 394 9.50 -1.12 29.17
C ARG A 394 9.31 0.23 29.84
N GLY A 395 8.48 1.09 29.31
CA GLY A 395 8.17 2.45 29.81
C GLY A 395 6.84 2.49 30.51
#